data_3d124c56768084ae407bd7f503811f3a
#
_entry.id   3d124c56768084ae407bd7f503811f3a
#
_cell.length_a   1.000
_cell.length_b   1.000
_cell.length_c   1.000
_cell.angle_alpha   90.00
_cell.angle_beta   90.00
_cell.angle_gamma   90.00
#
_symmetry.space_group_name_H-M   'P 1'
#
loop_
_entity.id
_entity.type
_entity.pdbx_description
1 polymer ?
#
loop_
_entity_poly.entity_id
_entity_poly.type
_entity_poly.pdbx_seq_one_letter_code
_entity_poly.pdbx_strand_id
1 'polypeptide(L)' 'YKIWMALTENVADHNWRVSLRSRDYAVNKVAEKYNGGGHMLASGAKLASLEQLGQLLQDLKEIINE' A
#
# COMPACT_ATOMS: atom_id res chain seq x y z
N TYR A 1 16.06 -2.38 2.11
CA TYR A 1 14.64 -2.17 2.40
C TYR A 1 13.86 -3.45 2.19
N LYS A 2 12.93 -3.70 3.09
CA LYS A 2 12.11 -4.92 3.04
C LYS A 2 10.80 -4.73 2.30
N ILE A 3 10.29 -3.51 2.28
CA ILE A 3 9.08 -3.13 1.56
C ILE A 3 9.34 -1.87 0.75
N TRP A 4 8.96 -1.90 -0.53
CA TRP A 4 9.03 -0.74 -1.41
C TRP A 4 7.64 -0.22 -1.66
N MET A 5 7.54 1.10 -1.75
CA MET A 5 6.28 1.75 -2.01
C MET A 5 6.47 2.87 -3.04
N ALA A 6 5.55 2.95 -3.99
CA ALA A 6 5.51 4.05 -4.95
C ALA A 6 4.13 4.69 -4.88
N LEU A 7 4.10 6.01 -4.83
CA LEU A 7 2.87 6.78 -4.75
C LEU A 7 2.69 7.58 -6.03
N THR A 8 1.52 7.46 -6.65
CA THR A 8 1.20 8.17 -7.88
C THR A 8 -0.18 8.80 -7.75
N GLU A 9 -0.28 10.08 -8.09
CA GLU A 9 -1.58 10.75 -8.10
C GLU A 9 -2.35 10.38 -9.36
N ASN A 10 -3.61 9.99 -9.18
CA ASN A 10 -4.52 9.76 -10.29
C ASN A 10 -5.45 10.96 -10.41
N VAL A 11 -5.08 11.91 -11.27
CA VAL A 11 -5.81 13.16 -11.42
C VAL A 11 -7.23 12.92 -11.94
N ALA A 12 -7.39 11.96 -12.85
CA ALA A 12 -8.70 11.69 -13.45
C ALA A 12 -9.74 11.23 -12.43
N ASP A 13 -9.32 10.39 -11.48
CA ASP A 13 -10.21 9.83 -10.46
C ASP A 13 -10.12 10.55 -9.13
N HIS A 14 -9.28 11.57 -9.03
CA HIS A 14 -9.06 12.34 -7.80
C HIS A 14 -8.65 11.47 -6.61
N ASN A 15 -7.79 10.49 -6.87
CA ASN A 15 -7.28 9.62 -5.82
C ASN A 15 -5.78 9.37 -5.99
N TRP A 16 -5.23 8.60 -5.07
CA TRP A 16 -3.80 8.25 -5.09
C TRP A 16 -3.66 6.75 -5.25
N ARG A 17 -2.72 6.34 -6.07
CA ARG A 17 -2.39 4.93 -6.25
C ARG A 17 -1.08 4.63 -5.56
N VAL A 18 -1.09 3.56 -4.78
CA VAL A 18 0.11 3.12 -4.06
C VAL A 18 0.48 1.73 -4.58
N SER A 19 1.71 1.61 -5.05
CA SER A 19 2.27 0.31 -5.44
C SER A 19 3.12 -0.21 -4.30
N LEU A 20 2.86 -1.44 -3.87
CA LEU A 20 3.57 -2.06 -2.77
C LEU A 20 4.34 -3.27 -3.26
N ARG A 21 5.59 -3.37 -2.88
CA ARG A 21 6.42 -4.53 -3.19
C ARG A 21 7.21 -4.95 -1.97
N SER A 22 7.35 -6.24 -1.79
CA SER A 22 8.05 -6.79 -0.64
C SER A 22 8.85 -8.00 -1.06
N ARG A 23 9.88 -8.31 -0.29
CA ARG A 23 10.67 -9.52 -0.46
C ARG A 23 10.09 -10.67 0.35
N ASP A 24 9.71 -10.40 1.59
CA ASP A 24 9.37 -11.43 2.56
C ASP A 24 8.02 -11.21 3.26
N TYR A 25 7.35 -10.12 2.97
CA TYR A 25 6.13 -9.75 3.70
C TYR A 25 4.91 -9.74 2.81
N ALA A 26 3.79 -10.20 3.35
CA ALA A 26 2.52 -10.25 2.62
C ALA A 26 1.86 -8.88 2.59
N VAL A 27 2.22 -8.04 1.61
CA VAL A 27 1.66 -6.69 1.50
C VAL A 27 0.26 -6.66 0.90
N ASN A 28 -0.21 -7.76 0.32
CA ASN A 28 -1.54 -7.83 -0.27
C ASN A 28 -2.66 -7.63 0.76
N LYS A 29 -2.43 -8.06 1.99
CA LYS A 29 -3.42 -7.88 3.05
C LYS A 29 -3.63 -6.41 3.39
N VAL A 30 -2.55 -5.64 3.39
CA VAL A 30 -2.65 -4.20 3.62
C VAL A 30 -3.32 -3.52 2.44
N ALA A 31 -2.95 -3.91 1.21
CA ALA A 31 -3.57 -3.33 0.02
C ALA A 31 -5.07 -3.56 -0.03
N GLU A 32 -5.54 -4.73 0.41
CA GLU A 32 -6.96 -5.05 0.43
C GLU A 32 -7.76 -4.12 1.36
N LYS A 33 -7.15 -3.66 2.43
CA LYS A 33 -7.80 -2.71 3.35
C LYS A 33 -8.03 -1.34 2.70
N TYR A 34 -7.30 -1.04 1.63
CA TYR A 34 -7.33 0.27 0.98
C TYR A 34 -7.80 0.17 -0.47
N ASN A 35 -8.81 -0.66 -0.70
CA ASN A 35 -9.44 -0.82 -2.01
C ASN A 35 -8.50 -1.31 -3.09
N GLY A 36 -7.57 -2.15 -2.70
CA GLY A 36 -6.60 -2.72 -3.62
C GLY A 36 -6.50 -4.21 -3.50
N GLY A 37 -5.39 -4.75 -3.96
CA GLY A 37 -5.11 -6.17 -3.91
C GLY A 37 -3.95 -6.50 -4.81
N GLY A 38 -3.72 -7.79 -5.01
CA GLY A 38 -2.64 -8.26 -5.87
C GLY A 38 -1.99 -9.50 -5.30
N HIS A 39 -0.73 -9.69 -5.67
CA HIS A 39 0.06 -10.81 -5.18
C HIS A 39 0.58 -10.55 -3.78
N MET A 40 0.95 -11.62 -3.10
CA MET A 40 1.48 -11.53 -1.73
C MET A 40 2.66 -10.56 -1.60
N LEU A 41 3.55 -10.55 -2.58
CA LEU A 41 4.76 -9.74 -2.56
C LEU A 41 4.70 -8.49 -3.46
N ALA A 42 3.61 -8.33 -4.21
CA ALA A 42 3.44 -7.19 -5.12
C ALA A 42 1.97 -6.85 -5.22
N SER A 43 1.58 -5.72 -4.68
CA SER A 43 0.18 -5.32 -4.61
C SER A 43 0.03 -3.82 -4.89
N GLY A 44 -1.21 -3.40 -5.09
CA GLY A 44 -1.54 -2.00 -5.26
C GLY A 44 -2.74 -1.62 -4.41
N ALA A 45 -2.80 -0.36 -4.03
CA ALA A 45 -3.90 0.16 -3.24
C ALA A 45 -4.34 1.51 -3.79
N LYS A 46 -5.55 1.93 -3.44
CA LYS A 46 -6.08 3.24 -3.82
C LYS A 46 -6.43 4.01 -2.56
N LEU A 47 -6.00 5.24 -2.50
CA LEU A 47 -6.27 6.11 -1.36
C LEU A 47 -7.10 7.31 -1.81
N ALA A 48 -8.16 7.61 -1.07
CA ALA A 48 -9.00 8.77 -1.35
C ALA A 48 -8.29 10.07 -0.96
N SER A 49 -7.39 10.01 0.01
CA SER A 49 -6.65 11.18 0.48
C SER A 49 -5.29 10.76 1.03
N LEU A 50 -4.40 11.75 1.16
CA LEU A 50 -3.07 11.52 1.73
C LEU A 50 -3.11 11.16 3.22
N GLU A 51 -4.22 11.44 3.90
CA GLU A 51 -4.36 11.05 5.29
C GLU A 51 -4.34 9.53 5.45
N GLN A 52 -4.91 8.83 4.47
CA GLN A 52 -4.91 7.37 4.47
C GLN A 52 -3.50 6.80 4.30
N LEU A 53 -2.61 7.57 3.69
CA LEU A 53 -1.22 7.14 3.52
C LEU A 53 -0.53 6.94 4.86
N GLY A 54 -0.78 7.81 5.82
CA GLY A 54 -0.22 7.66 7.17
C GLY A 54 -0.66 6.36 7.82
N GLN A 55 -1.94 6.04 7.68
CA GLN A 55 -2.47 4.79 8.23
C GLN A 55 -1.89 3.57 7.52
N LEU A 56 -1.75 3.66 6.19
CA LEU A 56 -1.15 2.59 5.39
C LEU A 56 0.28 2.31 5.85
N LEU A 57 1.06 3.37 6.06
CA LEU A 57 2.44 3.22 6.53
C LEU A 57 2.51 2.58 7.91
N GLN A 58 1.56 2.91 8.79
CA GLN A 58 1.49 2.30 10.10
C GLN A 58 1.20 0.81 10.00
N ASP A 59 0.27 0.43 9.12
CA ASP A 59 -0.06 -0.98 8.91
C ASP A 59 1.14 -1.76 8.38
N LEU A 60 1.93 -1.15 7.51
CA LEU A 60 3.13 -1.78 6.97
C LEU A 60 4.19 -1.98 8.06
N LYS A 61 4.32 -1.01 8.98
CA LYS A 61 5.25 -1.14 10.09
C LYS A 61 4.85 -2.30 11.01
N GLU A 62 3.57 -2.50 11.22
CA GLU A 62 3.09 -3.60 12.04
C GLU A 62 3.46 -4.96 11.45
N ILE A 63 3.39 -5.09 10.12
CA ILE A 63 3.79 -6.31 9.43
C ILE A 63 5.29 -6.59 9.66
N ILE A 64 6.10 -5.54 9.53
CA ILE A 64 7.56 -5.68 9.67
C ILE A 64 7.95 -6.05 11.10
N ASN A 65 7.21 -5.56 12.09
CA ASN A 65 7.52 -5.76 13.49
C ASN A 65 6.92 -7.02 14.10
N GLU A 66 6.17 -7.78 13.34
CA GLU A 66 5.65 -9.06 13.81
C GLU A 66 6.78 -10.16 13.91
#